data_4d3500071ff11da37115bfaaffbb469d
#
_entry.id   4d3500071ff11da37115bfaaffbb469d
#
_cell.length_a   1.000
_cell.length_b   1.000
_cell.length_c   1.000
_cell.angle_alpha   90.00
_cell.angle_beta   90.00
_cell.angle_gamma   90.00
#
_symmetry.space_group_name_H-M   'P 1'
#
loop_
_entity.id
_entity.type
_entity.pdbx_description
1 polymer ?
#
loop_
_entity_poly.entity_id
_entity_poly.type
_entity_poly.pdbx_seq_one_letter_code
_entity_poly.pdbx_strand_id
1 'polypeptide(L)'
;MKSSCHSMEFRTVVDIADPGFRIEPCEQMLFVGSCFADSIGMRFREEGFPVTVNPYGTMYNPASIVHTIERLLARSEGASPSERTLSYSTAFLTLGTNHVYRLKETGEIVDNCQKRPAALFQEEELSVDACAACLMKAVTLLRQANPDIRIVLTVSPIRYRKYGYHGSQLSKATLLLAVDRLLAGRLAEETGQADQSRNTGHASQMAYFPAYEILNDELRDYRFYAPDMLHPSGQAVDYIWERLVDSYFSAEAKGFLDEWRPVKQALGHTPFHPDSPEYIRFLDNTRSRLRALQEKYPKIMLPYEKLFD
;
A
#
# COMPACT_ATOMS: atom_id res chain seq x y z
N MET A 1 32.29 35.96 -9.50
CA MET A 1 31.20 35.32 -10.26
C MET A 1 31.40 33.80 -10.21
N LYS A 2 30.64 33.07 -9.38
CA LYS A 2 30.66 31.61 -9.35
C LYS A 2 29.77 31.15 -10.51
N SER A 3 30.37 30.56 -11.55
CA SER A 3 29.66 29.88 -12.63
C SER A 3 28.86 28.73 -12.01
N SER A 4 27.54 28.86 -11.92
CA SER A 4 26.68 27.73 -11.62
C SER A 4 26.68 26.82 -12.83
N CYS A 5 27.47 25.76 -12.78
CA CYS A 5 27.36 24.69 -13.73
C CYS A 5 25.97 24.07 -13.55
N HIS A 6 25.01 24.43 -14.40
CA HIS A 6 23.72 23.77 -14.47
C HIS A 6 23.97 22.36 -14.95
N SER A 7 23.90 21.38 -14.05
CA SER A 7 23.88 19.98 -14.47
C SER A 7 22.61 19.75 -15.28
N MET A 8 22.76 19.17 -16.46
CA MET A 8 21.61 18.82 -17.29
C MET A 8 20.85 17.68 -16.60
N GLU A 9 19.57 17.91 -16.30
CA GLU A 9 18.70 16.89 -15.75
C GLU A 9 18.07 16.07 -16.89
N PHE A 10 18.29 14.75 -16.88
CA PHE A 10 17.76 13.84 -17.90
C PHE A 10 16.39 13.27 -17.54
N ARG A 11 15.91 13.48 -16.33
CA ARG A 11 14.59 13.03 -15.87
C ARG A 11 14.04 13.99 -14.82
N THR A 12 12.73 14.10 -14.76
CA THR A 12 12.05 14.74 -13.64
C THR A 12 12.00 13.77 -12.46
N VAL A 13 12.33 14.23 -11.26
CA VAL A 13 12.13 13.49 -10.03
C VAL A 13 10.83 13.99 -9.40
N VAL A 14 9.91 13.08 -9.10
CA VAL A 14 8.63 13.41 -8.48
C VAL A 14 8.86 13.83 -7.03
N ASP A 15 8.38 15.00 -6.66
CA ASP A 15 8.42 15.46 -5.26
C ASP A 15 7.47 14.64 -4.40
N ILE A 16 7.98 14.11 -3.29
CA ILE A 16 7.19 13.39 -2.29
C ILE A 16 7.11 14.28 -1.06
N ALA A 17 5.91 14.73 -0.73
CA ALA A 17 5.68 15.53 0.46
C ALA A 17 6.02 14.74 1.73
N ASP A 18 6.56 15.42 2.74
CA ASP A 18 6.80 14.80 4.05
C ASP A 18 5.46 14.31 4.63
N PRO A 19 5.32 13.00 4.94
CA PRO A 19 4.08 12.44 5.47
C PRO A 19 3.73 12.93 6.89
N GLY A 20 4.65 13.58 7.60
CA GLY A 20 4.49 13.98 8.99
C GLY A 20 4.64 12.85 10.01
N PHE A 21 4.93 11.64 9.55
CA PHE A 21 5.21 10.44 10.36
C PHE A 21 6.27 9.58 9.69
N ARG A 22 6.76 8.55 10.40
CA ARG A 22 7.72 7.58 9.85
C ARG A 22 7.25 6.16 10.14
N ILE A 23 7.58 5.26 9.22
CA ILE A 23 7.39 3.81 9.37
C ILE A 23 8.55 3.28 10.19
N GLU A 24 8.23 2.59 11.29
CA GLU A 24 9.18 2.01 12.21
C GLU A 24 9.49 0.54 11.88
N PRO A 25 10.61 -0.03 12.38
CA PRO A 25 10.97 -1.41 12.10
C PRO A 25 9.88 -2.40 12.49
N CYS A 26 9.54 -3.31 11.58
CA CYS A 26 8.62 -4.43 11.82
C CYS A 26 7.26 -4.04 12.42
N GLU A 27 6.77 -2.83 12.14
CA GLU A 27 5.41 -2.47 12.53
C GLU A 27 4.37 -3.24 11.71
N GLN A 28 3.24 -3.50 12.33
CA GLN A 28 2.16 -4.25 11.68
C GLN A 28 1.38 -3.34 10.73
N MET A 29 1.23 -3.79 9.47
CA MET A 29 0.68 -2.97 8.41
C MET A 29 -0.48 -3.65 7.68
N LEU A 30 -1.42 -2.84 7.19
CA LEU A 30 -2.55 -3.26 6.38
C LEU A 30 -2.43 -2.68 4.97
N PHE A 31 -2.57 -3.52 3.95
CA PHE A 31 -2.63 -3.10 2.55
C PHE A 31 -3.98 -3.51 1.96
N VAL A 32 -4.76 -2.54 1.50
CA VAL A 32 -6.07 -2.77 0.87
C VAL A 32 -6.14 -2.00 -0.44
N GLY A 33 -6.52 -2.67 -1.50
CA GLY A 33 -6.79 -2.01 -2.77
C GLY A 33 -6.43 -2.84 -4.00
N SER A 34 -5.94 -2.17 -5.04
CA SER A 34 -5.62 -2.76 -6.35
C SER A 34 -4.46 -3.77 -6.27
N CYS A 35 -4.18 -4.45 -7.40
CA CYS A 35 -3.00 -5.33 -7.51
C CYS A 35 -1.68 -4.65 -7.11
N PHE A 36 -1.60 -3.32 -7.12
CA PHE A 36 -0.44 -2.61 -6.61
C PHE A 36 -0.32 -2.71 -5.07
N ALA A 37 -1.45 -2.86 -4.35
CA ALA A 37 -1.41 -3.19 -2.92
C ALA A 37 -0.75 -4.55 -2.69
N ASP A 38 -1.03 -5.54 -3.57
CA ASP A 38 -0.38 -6.85 -3.52
C ASP A 38 1.12 -6.70 -3.75
N SER A 39 1.54 -5.97 -4.80
CA SER A 39 2.95 -5.78 -5.14
C SER A 39 3.74 -5.14 -4.01
N ILE A 40 3.29 -4.00 -3.48
CA ILE A 40 3.98 -3.28 -2.41
C ILE A 40 3.86 -4.02 -1.06
N GLY A 41 2.69 -4.56 -0.73
CA GLY A 41 2.49 -5.33 0.50
C GLY A 41 3.37 -6.59 0.56
N MET A 42 3.52 -7.29 -0.57
CA MET A 42 4.46 -8.43 -0.67
C MET A 42 5.90 -7.97 -0.52
N ARG A 43 6.27 -6.80 -1.06
CA ARG A 43 7.60 -6.24 -0.84
C ARG A 43 7.88 -5.99 0.64
N PHE A 44 6.94 -5.40 1.38
CA PHE A 44 7.06 -5.26 2.83
C PHE A 44 7.23 -6.61 3.55
N ARG A 45 6.47 -7.64 3.14
CA ARG A 45 6.59 -8.99 3.69
C ARG A 45 7.98 -9.57 3.46
N GLU A 46 8.53 -9.44 2.26
CA GLU A 46 9.88 -9.88 1.91
C GLU A 46 10.96 -9.16 2.73
N GLU A 47 10.69 -7.92 3.11
CA GLU A 47 11.58 -7.14 3.97
C GLU A 47 11.30 -7.34 5.47
N GLY A 48 10.56 -8.39 5.84
CA GLY A 48 10.39 -8.82 7.22
C GLY A 48 9.32 -8.06 8.02
N PHE A 49 8.49 -7.24 7.37
CA PHE A 49 7.38 -6.56 8.04
C PHE A 49 6.15 -7.47 8.17
N PRO A 50 5.48 -7.48 9.34
CA PRO A 50 4.21 -8.16 9.51
C PRO A 50 3.11 -7.41 8.76
N VAL A 51 2.62 -8.01 7.68
CA VAL A 51 1.64 -7.37 6.79
C VAL A 51 0.41 -8.24 6.58
N THR A 52 -0.74 -7.58 6.50
CA THR A 52 -1.98 -8.13 5.97
C THR A 52 -2.26 -7.46 4.63
N VAL A 53 -2.34 -8.25 3.56
CA VAL A 53 -2.50 -7.75 2.21
C VAL A 53 -3.79 -8.29 1.62
N ASN A 54 -4.67 -7.40 1.17
CA ASN A 54 -5.94 -7.72 0.49
C ASN A 54 -6.67 -8.94 1.10
N PRO A 55 -7.04 -8.92 2.40
CA PRO A 55 -7.51 -10.10 3.13
C PRO A 55 -8.78 -10.75 2.55
N TYR A 56 -9.50 -10.02 1.70
CA TYR A 56 -10.71 -10.52 1.00
C TYR A 56 -10.57 -10.46 -0.52
N GLY A 57 -9.33 -10.39 -1.02
CA GLY A 57 -9.01 -10.24 -2.43
C GLY A 57 -8.79 -8.80 -2.84
N THR A 58 -8.32 -8.62 -4.07
CA THR A 58 -7.97 -7.32 -4.64
C THR A 58 -9.20 -6.43 -4.80
N MET A 59 -9.13 -5.20 -4.32
CA MET A 59 -10.19 -4.20 -4.37
C MET A 59 -9.78 -3.03 -5.27
N TYR A 60 -10.56 -2.78 -6.33
CA TYR A 60 -10.14 -1.83 -7.35
C TYR A 60 -10.62 -0.41 -7.11
N ASN A 61 -11.71 -0.23 -6.36
CA ASN A 61 -12.39 1.05 -6.20
C ASN A 61 -12.60 1.43 -4.72
N PRO A 62 -12.85 2.71 -4.41
CA PRO A 62 -13.02 3.18 -3.03
C PRO A 62 -14.16 2.51 -2.27
N ALA A 63 -15.28 2.14 -2.91
CA ALA A 63 -16.40 1.49 -2.24
C ALA A 63 -16.02 0.08 -1.76
N SER A 64 -15.32 -0.70 -2.60
CA SER A 64 -14.84 -2.04 -2.21
C SER A 64 -13.78 -1.99 -1.11
N ILE A 65 -12.99 -0.92 -1.03
CA ILE A 65 -12.08 -0.69 0.11
C ILE A 65 -12.89 -0.52 1.41
N VAL A 66 -13.98 0.26 1.38
CA VAL A 66 -14.88 0.39 2.55
C VAL A 66 -15.43 -0.95 2.97
N HIS A 67 -15.95 -1.76 2.03
CA HIS A 67 -16.48 -3.10 2.34
C HIS A 67 -15.42 -4.01 2.97
N THR A 68 -14.17 -3.93 2.51
CA THR A 68 -13.06 -4.69 3.11
C THR A 68 -12.84 -4.29 4.56
N ILE A 69 -12.82 -2.99 4.85
CA ILE A 69 -12.61 -2.49 6.21
C ILE A 69 -13.78 -2.86 7.11
N GLU A 70 -15.03 -2.72 6.64
CA GLU A 70 -16.23 -3.15 7.39
C GLU A 70 -16.17 -4.63 7.73
N ARG A 71 -15.77 -5.50 6.80
CA ARG A 71 -15.60 -6.95 7.05
C ARG A 71 -14.48 -7.25 8.05
N LEU A 72 -13.37 -6.50 8.01
CA LEU A 72 -12.30 -6.64 9.00
C LEU A 72 -12.80 -6.30 10.40
N LEU A 73 -13.56 -5.23 10.54
CA LEU A 73 -14.13 -4.80 11.82
C LEU A 73 -15.18 -5.77 12.32
N ALA A 74 -16.09 -6.25 11.47
CA ALA A 74 -17.11 -7.22 11.82
C ALA A 74 -16.52 -8.54 12.36
N ARG A 75 -15.37 -8.99 11.85
CA ARG A 75 -14.67 -10.17 12.39
C ARG A 75 -14.14 -9.95 13.80
N SER A 76 -13.83 -8.73 14.17
CA SER A 76 -13.39 -8.39 15.52
C SER A 76 -14.54 -8.19 16.51
N GLU A 77 -15.80 -8.07 16.05
CA GLU A 77 -16.97 -7.90 16.93
C GLU A 77 -17.30 -9.16 17.78
N GLY A 78 -16.87 -10.36 17.33
CA GLY A 78 -16.99 -11.60 18.12
C GLY A 78 -15.89 -11.77 19.17
N ALA A 79 -14.90 -10.89 19.20
CA ALA A 79 -13.78 -10.91 20.13
C ALA A 79 -14.07 -10.05 21.38
N SER A 80 -13.30 -10.27 22.45
CA SER A 80 -13.38 -9.45 23.66
C SER A 80 -13.08 -7.96 23.36
N PRO A 81 -13.54 -7.00 24.19
CA PRO A 81 -13.29 -5.57 23.94
C PRO A 81 -11.83 -5.21 23.73
N SER A 82 -10.89 -5.95 24.33
CA SER A 82 -9.44 -5.79 24.14
C SER A 82 -8.92 -6.32 22.79
N GLU A 83 -9.68 -7.21 22.13
CA GLU A 83 -9.33 -7.83 20.84
C GLU A 83 -9.98 -7.12 19.65
N ARG A 84 -10.90 -6.18 19.90
CA ARG A 84 -11.58 -5.37 18.86
C ARG A 84 -10.70 -4.29 18.25
N THR A 85 -9.53 -4.03 18.82
CA THR A 85 -8.59 -3.03 18.32
C THR A 85 -7.83 -3.60 17.15
N LEU A 86 -7.87 -2.92 16.00
CA LEU A 86 -6.99 -3.24 14.88
C LEU A 86 -5.54 -2.96 15.30
N SER A 87 -4.71 -3.99 15.28
CA SER A 87 -3.30 -3.90 15.69
C SER A 87 -2.39 -3.24 14.64
N TYR A 88 -2.97 -2.78 13.52
CA TYR A 88 -2.19 -2.14 12.45
C TYR A 88 -1.76 -0.74 12.85
N SER A 89 -0.46 -0.46 12.73
CA SER A 89 0.11 0.88 12.94
C SER A 89 -0.08 1.78 11.71
N THR A 90 -0.04 1.17 10.51
CA THR A 90 -0.18 1.89 9.24
C THR A 90 -1.09 1.11 8.28
N ALA A 91 -1.99 1.81 7.59
CA ALA A 91 -2.82 1.28 6.51
C ALA A 91 -2.49 1.97 5.18
N PHE A 92 -2.21 1.18 4.16
CA PHE A 92 -2.07 1.62 2.77
C PHE A 92 -3.37 1.36 2.01
N LEU A 93 -3.99 2.40 1.49
CA LEU A 93 -5.18 2.31 0.65
C LEU A 93 -4.79 2.65 -0.80
N THR A 94 -4.78 1.63 -1.68
CA THR A 94 -4.32 1.78 -3.06
C THR A 94 -5.48 1.80 -4.04
N LEU A 95 -5.70 2.95 -4.68
CA LEU A 95 -6.86 3.23 -5.52
C LEU A 95 -6.60 2.83 -6.97
N GLY A 96 -7.39 1.89 -7.48
CA GLY A 96 -7.26 1.39 -8.85
C GLY A 96 -8.05 2.19 -9.86
N THR A 97 -9.36 2.25 -9.68
CA THR A 97 -10.34 2.86 -10.59
C THR A 97 -11.52 3.45 -9.81
N ASN A 98 -12.26 4.39 -10.41
CA ASN A 98 -13.53 4.87 -9.89
C ASN A 98 -14.74 4.06 -10.40
N HIS A 99 -14.53 3.06 -11.25
CA HIS A 99 -15.59 2.19 -11.74
C HIS A 99 -16.03 1.18 -10.69
N VAL A 100 -17.33 1.02 -10.54
CA VAL A 100 -17.98 0.04 -9.67
C VAL A 100 -18.98 -0.80 -10.46
N TYR A 101 -19.29 -1.98 -9.91
CA TYR A 101 -20.36 -2.83 -10.43
C TYR A 101 -21.49 -2.88 -9.42
N ARG A 102 -22.68 -2.53 -9.87
CA ARG A 102 -23.89 -2.60 -9.07
C ARG A 102 -24.73 -3.80 -9.50
N LEU A 103 -25.12 -4.64 -8.54
CA LEU A 103 -26.04 -5.74 -8.81
C LEU A 103 -27.44 -5.16 -9.09
N LYS A 104 -27.99 -5.42 -10.27
CA LYS A 104 -29.28 -4.85 -10.71
C LYS A 104 -30.46 -5.23 -9.82
N GLU A 105 -30.39 -6.43 -9.24
CA GLU A 105 -31.44 -6.98 -8.38
C GLU A 105 -31.55 -6.24 -7.05
N THR A 106 -30.42 -5.94 -6.39
CA THR A 106 -30.39 -5.32 -5.05
C THR A 106 -30.01 -3.84 -5.08
N GLY A 107 -29.41 -3.38 -6.18
CA GLY A 107 -28.83 -2.03 -6.25
C GLY A 107 -27.51 -1.86 -5.48
N GLU A 108 -26.96 -2.92 -4.89
CA GLU A 108 -25.74 -2.88 -4.09
C GLU A 108 -24.49 -2.91 -4.97
N ILE A 109 -23.46 -2.16 -4.57
CA ILE A 109 -22.13 -2.26 -5.17
C ILE A 109 -21.48 -3.57 -4.72
N VAL A 110 -21.01 -4.35 -5.70
CA VAL A 110 -20.29 -5.60 -5.45
C VAL A 110 -18.80 -5.43 -5.66
N ASP A 111 -18.01 -6.11 -4.84
CA ASP A 111 -16.54 -6.01 -4.89
C ASP A 111 -15.98 -6.74 -6.11
N ASN A 112 -16.64 -7.83 -6.49
CA ASN A 112 -16.30 -8.57 -7.68
C ASN A 112 -17.53 -9.31 -8.23
N CYS A 113 -17.58 -9.51 -9.54
CA CYS A 113 -18.71 -10.18 -10.19
C CYS A 113 -18.69 -11.69 -10.06
N GLN A 114 -17.66 -12.31 -9.45
CA GLN A 114 -17.51 -13.77 -9.21
C GLN A 114 -17.76 -14.63 -10.44
N LYS A 115 -17.35 -14.14 -11.63
CA LYS A 115 -17.60 -14.79 -12.95
C LYS A 115 -19.09 -14.99 -13.27
N ARG A 116 -20.00 -14.34 -12.55
CA ARG A 116 -21.44 -14.32 -12.87
C ARG A 116 -21.69 -13.57 -14.19
N PRO A 117 -22.80 -13.84 -14.89
CA PRO A 117 -23.11 -13.18 -16.16
C PRO A 117 -23.10 -11.64 -16.03
N ALA A 118 -22.42 -10.96 -16.95
CA ALA A 118 -22.30 -9.50 -16.96
C ALA A 118 -23.68 -8.78 -17.01
N ALA A 119 -24.68 -9.43 -17.59
CA ALA A 119 -26.05 -8.90 -17.67
C ALA A 119 -26.69 -8.61 -16.30
N LEU A 120 -26.23 -9.27 -15.24
CA LEU A 120 -26.72 -9.06 -13.86
C LEU A 120 -26.22 -7.78 -13.24
N PHE A 121 -25.19 -7.16 -13.80
CA PHE A 121 -24.55 -5.99 -13.23
C PHE A 121 -24.74 -4.76 -14.12
N GLN A 122 -24.77 -3.61 -13.48
CA GLN A 122 -24.62 -2.33 -14.11
C GLN A 122 -23.25 -1.77 -13.72
N GLU A 123 -22.46 -1.39 -14.71
CA GLU A 123 -21.22 -0.65 -14.50
C GLU A 123 -21.54 0.83 -14.33
N GLU A 124 -20.90 1.47 -13.36
CA GLU A 124 -21.12 2.86 -12.98
C GLU A 124 -19.77 3.51 -12.63
N GLU A 125 -19.62 4.78 -12.95
CA GLU A 125 -18.46 5.59 -12.56
C GLU A 125 -18.82 6.44 -11.35
N LEU A 126 -18.08 6.29 -10.26
CA LEU A 126 -18.20 7.15 -9.10
C LEU A 126 -17.65 8.54 -9.43
N SER A 127 -18.38 9.58 -9.02
CA SER A 127 -17.89 10.95 -9.08
C SER A 127 -16.73 11.19 -8.10
N VAL A 128 -16.04 12.32 -8.24
CA VAL A 128 -15.01 12.76 -7.29
C VAL A 128 -15.55 12.77 -5.86
N ASP A 129 -16.77 13.33 -5.66
CA ASP A 129 -17.40 13.42 -4.35
C ASP A 129 -17.74 12.06 -3.76
N ALA A 130 -18.28 11.16 -4.58
CA ALA A 130 -18.60 9.79 -4.15
C ALA A 130 -17.32 9.02 -3.77
N CYS A 131 -16.24 9.14 -4.55
CA CYS A 131 -14.95 8.55 -4.22
C CYS A 131 -14.40 9.13 -2.90
N ALA A 132 -14.42 10.44 -2.74
CA ALA A 132 -13.92 11.11 -1.55
C ALA A 132 -14.76 10.74 -0.30
N ALA A 133 -16.09 10.62 -0.44
CA ALA A 133 -16.97 10.16 0.65
C ALA A 133 -16.66 8.70 1.06
N CYS A 134 -16.42 7.80 0.10
CA CYS A 134 -15.97 6.44 0.41
C CYS A 134 -14.62 6.43 1.15
N LEU A 135 -13.65 7.22 0.70
CA LEU A 135 -12.35 7.33 1.35
C LEU A 135 -12.47 7.89 2.77
N MET A 136 -13.28 8.93 2.96
CA MET A 136 -13.55 9.49 4.30
C MET A 136 -14.17 8.43 5.21
N LYS A 137 -15.15 7.65 4.72
CA LYS A 137 -15.76 6.55 5.47
C LYS A 137 -14.71 5.50 5.86
N ALA A 138 -13.85 5.10 4.93
CA ALA A 138 -12.77 4.14 5.19
C ALA A 138 -11.81 4.64 6.29
N VAL A 139 -11.37 5.90 6.19
CA VAL A 139 -10.52 6.56 7.19
C VAL A 139 -11.19 6.62 8.55
N THR A 140 -12.47 7.02 8.59
CA THR A 140 -13.26 7.11 9.83
C THR A 140 -13.36 5.75 10.52
N LEU A 141 -13.69 4.70 9.78
CA LEU A 141 -13.78 3.33 10.31
C LEU A 141 -12.45 2.84 10.87
N LEU A 142 -11.35 3.05 10.15
CA LEU A 142 -10.01 2.68 10.62
C LEU A 142 -9.64 3.43 11.91
N ARG A 143 -9.90 4.73 11.99
CA ARG A 143 -9.61 5.56 13.17
C ARG A 143 -10.51 5.24 14.37
N GLN A 144 -11.74 4.83 14.14
CA GLN A 144 -12.61 4.34 15.22
C GLN A 144 -12.06 3.06 15.85
N ALA A 145 -11.44 2.19 15.05
CA ALA A 145 -10.83 0.95 15.54
C ALA A 145 -9.43 1.17 16.13
N ASN A 146 -8.66 2.10 15.60
CA ASN A 146 -7.35 2.51 16.10
C ASN A 146 -7.16 4.01 15.85
N PRO A 147 -7.32 4.89 16.86
CA PRO A 147 -7.18 6.33 16.71
C PRO A 147 -5.77 6.79 16.25
N ASP A 148 -4.74 5.98 16.52
CA ASP A 148 -3.35 6.29 16.20
C ASP A 148 -2.90 5.73 14.84
N ILE A 149 -3.81 5.12 14.07
CA ILE A 149 -3.47 4.52 12.78
C ILE A 149 -3.03 5.58 11.77
N ARG A 150 -1.89 5.36 11.15
CA ARG A 150 -1.38 6.18 10.05
C ARG A 150 -1.94 5.66 8.73
N ILE A 151 -2.34 6.56 7.85
CA ILE A 151 -2.99 6.19 6.59
C ILE A 151 -2.19 6.75 5.43
N VAL A 152 -1.78 5.87 4.52
CA VAL A 152 -1.13 6.23 3.27
C VAL A 152 -2.12 5.96 2.13
N LEU A 153 -2.50 7.03 1.44
CA LEU A 153 -3.29 6.97 0.23
C LEU A 153 -2.36 6.96 -0.98
N THR A 154 -2.66 6.15 -1.97
CA THR A 154 -1.92 6.17 -3.24
C THR A 154 -2.83 5.80 -4.40
N VAL A 155 -2.65 6.45 -5.54
CA VAL A 155 -3.29 6.05 -6.80
C VAL A 155 -2.38 5.02 -7.48
N SER A 156 -2.95 3.87 -7.79
CA SER A 156 -2.24 2.75 -8.39
C SER A 156 -1.69 3.11 -9.78
N PRO A 157 -0.43 2.77 -10.07
CA PRO A 157 0.17 3.00 -11.38
C PRO A 157 -0.32 2.01 -12.47
N ILE A 158 -1.22 1.09 -12.13
CA ILE A 158 -1.76 0.09 -13.06
C ILE A 158 -2.71 0.77 -14.05
N ARG A 159 -2.59 0.40 -15.34
CA ARG A 159 -3.44 0.91 -16.42
C ARG A 159 -4.65 0.01 -16.63
N TYR A 160 -5.80 0.58 -16.91
CA TYR A 160 -7.06 -0.16 -17.13
C TYR A 160 -7.46 -0.13 -18.60
N ARG A 161 -7.01 -1.13 -19.37
CA ARG A 161 -7.28 -1.23 -20.80
C ARG A 161 -8.77 -1.39 -21.13
N LYS A 162 -9.55 -1.96 -20.20
CA LYS A 162 -10.99 -2.19 -20.40
C LYS A 162 -11.75 -0.90 -20.76
N TYR A 163 -11.35 0.22 -20.19
CA TYR A 163 -11.99 1.52 -20.40
C TYR A 163 -11.36 2.34 -21.54
N GLY A 164 -10.41 1.74 -22.26
CA GLY A 164 -9.50 2.48 -23.12
C GLY A 164 -8.53 3.34 -22.31
N TYR A 165 -7.46 3.82 -22.96
CA TYR A 165 -6.46 4.61 -22.24
C TYR A 165 -6.96 5.99 -21.82
N HIS A 166 -7.87 6.60 -22.60
CA HIS A 166 -8.50 7.86 -22.22
C HIS A 166 -9.38 7.68 -20.97
N GLY A 167 -10.28 6.69 -20.97
CA GLY A 167 -11.13 6.41 -19.80
C GLY A 167 -10.31 6.02 -18.57
N SER A 168 -9.21 5.29 -18.75
CA SER A 168 -8.27 5.00 -17.66
C SER A 168 -7.67 6.28 -17.05
N GLN A 169 -7.30 7.28 -17.88
CA GLN A 169 -6.78 8.56 -17.39
C GLN A 169 -7.85 9.38 -16.67
N LEU A 170 -9.09 9.43 -17.21
CA LEU A 170 -10.19 10.10 -16.53
C LEU A 170 -10.49 9.47 -15.16
N SER A 171 -10.48 8.14 -15.09
CA SER A 171 -10.62 7.41 -13.83
C SER A 171 -9.51 7.77 -12.82
N LYS A 172 -8.25 7.83 -13.26
CA LYS A 172 -7.13 8.24 -12.40
C LYS A 172 -7.27 9.70 -11.94
N ALA A 173 -7.64 10.60 -12.83
CA ALA A 173 -7.88 12.00 -12.49
C ALA A 173 -8.98 12.14 -11.41
N THR A 174 -10.08 11.39 -11.54
CA THR A 174 -11.15 11.35 -10.54
C THR A 174 -10.62 10.91 -9.17
N LEU A 175 -9.80 9.87 -9.13
CA LEU A 175 -9.21 9.38 -7.87
C LEU A 175 -8.21 10.37 -7.26
N LEU A 176 -7.36 11.00 -8.08
CA LEU A 176 -6.42 12.03 -7.64
C LEU A 176 -7.15 13.23 -7.03
N LEU A 177 -8.20 13.74 -7.70
CA LEU A 177 -9.02 14.81 -7.18
C LEU A 177 -9.75 14.42 -5.88
N ALA A 178 -10.22 13.17 -5.76
CA ALA A 178 -10.86 12.68 -4.55
C ALA A 178 -9.88 12.63 -3.36
N VAL A 179 -8.65 12.18 -3.60
CA VAL A 179 -7.58 12.17 -2.58
C VAL A 179 -7.20 13.59 -2.17
N ASP A 180 -6.99 14.50 -3.14
CA ASP A 180 -6.67 15.91 -2.86
C ASP A 180 -7.77 16.56 -2.00
N ARG A 181 -9.04 16.34 -2.35
CA ARG A 181 -10.19 16.85 -1.60
C ARG A 181 -10.22 16.33 -0.16
N LEU A 182 -9.93 15.04 0.04
CA LEU A 182 -9.86 14.43 1.36
C LEU A 182 -8.73 15.04 2.19
N LEU A 183 -7.53 15.15 1.63
CA LEU A 183 -6.35 15.69 2.32
C LEU A 183 -6.51 17.18 2.63
N ALA A 184 -7.14 17.95 1.75
CA ALA A 184 -7.42 19.37 1.99
C ALA A 184 -8.51 19.61 3.07
N GLY A 185 -9.14 18.56 3.59
CA GLY A 185 -10.22 18.67 4.58
C GLY A 185 -11.50 19.31 4.07
N ARG A 186 -11.63 19.49 2.75
CA ARG A 186 -12.78 20.20 2.13
C ARG A 186 -14.12 19.49 2.31
N LEU A 187 -14.11 18.17 2.48
CA LEU A 187 -15.33 17.38 2.76
C LEU A 187 -15.95 17.71 4.13
N ALA A 188 -15.13 18.01 5.13
CA ALA A 188 -15.61 18.36 6.45
C ALA A 188 -16.36 19.72 6.45
N GLU A 189 -15.98 20.63 5.55
CA GLU A 189 -16.61 21.95 5.40
C GLU A 189 -17.95 21.85 4.69
N GLU A 190 -18.05 21.03 3.63
CA GLU A 190 -19.28 20.87 2.83
C GLU A 190 -20.37 20.09 3.58
N THR A 191 -20.00 19.13 4.42
CA THR A 191 -20.97 18.31 5.19
C THR A 191 -21.38 18.92 6.53
N GLY A 192 -20.85 20.08 6.91
CA GLY A 192 -21.10 20.71 8.21
C GLY A 192 -20.54 19.94 9.40
N GLN A 193 -19.82 18.84 9.15
CA GLN A 193 -19.08 18.07 10.14
C GLN A 193 -17.64 18.60 10.25
N ALA A 194 -17.50 19.91 10.41
CA ALA A 194 -16.22 20.50 10.76
C ALA A 194 -15.79 19.92 12.11
N ASP A 195 -14.95 18.90 12.06
CA ASP A 195 -14.39 18.30 13.25
C ASP A 195 -13.57 19.36 13.97
N GLN A 196 -14.00 19.73 15.20
CA GLN A 196 -13.26 20.62 16.08
C GLN A 196 -11.89 20.04 16.48
N SER A 197 -11.57 18.80 16.04
CA SER A 197 -10.29 18.13 16.26
C SER A 197 -9.14 18.67 15.37
N ARG A 198 -9.34 19.68 14.53
CA ARG A 198 -8.25 20.32 13.74
C ARG A 198 -7.06 20.79 14.58
N ASN A 199 -7.20 20.81 15.91
CA ASN A 199 -6.10 21.12 16.87
C ASN A 199 -5.50 19.88 17.55
N THR A 200 -5.95 18.68 17.25
CA THR A 200 -5.39 17.44 17.78
C THR A 200 -4.60 16.76 16.67
N GLY A 201 -3.29 16.57 16.80
CA GLY A 201 -2.29 16.02 15.88
C GLY A 201 -2.66 14.93 14.85
N HIS A 202 -3.95 14.61 14.65
CA HIS A 202 -4.46 13.58 13.74
C HIS A 202 -4.39 13.96 12.26
N ALA A 203 -4.36 15.26 11.89
CA ALA A 203 -4.18 15.69 10.51
C ALA A 203 -2.80 15.27 9.94
N SER A 204 -1.81 15.09 10.82
CA SER A 204 -0.46 14.65 10.47
C SER A 204 -0.31 13.14 10.26
N GLN A 205 -1.38 12.35 10.45
CA GLN A 205 -1.35 10.88 10.33
C GLN A 205 -1.93 10.36 9.01
N MET A 206 -2.14 11.22 8.03
CA MET A 206 -2.61 10.83 6.70
C MET A 206 -1.79 11.53 5.62
N ALA A 207 -1.28 10.76 4.66
CA ALA A 207 -0.42 11.26 3.60
C ALA A 207 -0.74 10.61 2.25
N TYR A 208 -0.37 11.28 1.16
CA TYR A 208 -0.42 10.75 -0.20
C TYR A 208 0.98 10.33 -0.66
N PHE A 209 1.11 9.09 -1.12
CA PHE A 209 2.31 8.59 -1.77
C PHE A 209 2.10 8.53 -3.29
N PRO A 210 2.88 9.24 -4.11
CA PRO A 210 2.60 9.47 -5.54
C PRO A 210 3.12 8.32 -6.43
N ALA A 211 2.67 7.07 -6.18
CA ALA A 211 3.10 5.92 -6.96
C ALA A 211 2.70 6.02 -8.45
N TYR A 212 1.54 6.61 -8.74
CA TYR A 212 1.06 6.82 -10.09
C TYR A 212 1.97 7.78 -10.86
N GLU A 213 2.32 8.90 -10.24
CA GLU A 213 3.17 9.93 -10.82
C GLU A 213 4.61 9.40 -10.99
N ILE A 214 5.14 8.66 -10.02
CA ILE A 214 6.48 8.06 -10.14
C ILE A 214 6.57 7.19 -11.40
N LEU A 215 5.57 6.33 -11.68
CA LEU A 215 5.61 5.51 -12.88
C LEU A 215 5.42 6.32 -14.16
N ASN A 216 4.49 7.29 -14.18
CA ASN A 216 4.09 7.98 -15.39
C ASN A 216 4.99 9.17 -15.75
N ASP A 217 5.57 9.85 -14.76
CA ASP A 217 6.38 11.05 -14.98
C ASP A 217 7.87 10.81 -14.74
N GLU A 218 8.26 10.15 -13.65
CA GLU A 218 9.66 9.94 -13.32
C GLU A 218 10.27 8.78 -14.14
N LEU A 219 9.60 7.62 -14.22
CA LEU A 219 10.06 6.46 -14.97
C LEU A 219 9.73 6.57 -16.47
N ARG A 220 8.54 6.96 -16.83
CA ARG A 220 8.04 7.38 -18.15
C ARG A 220 8.53 6.61 -19.37
N ASP A 221 8.68 5.28 -19.24
CA ASP A 221 9.18 4.43 -20.34
C ASP A 221 8.46 3.07 -20.30
N TYR A 222 8.19 2.48 -21.47
CA TYR A 222 7.51 1.19 -21.57
C TYR A 222 8.30 0.02 -20.95
N ARG A 223 9.61 0.10 -20.80
CA ARG A 223 10.42 -0.91 -20.10
C ARG A 223 10.08 -1.07 -18.63
N PHE A 224 9.41 -0.09 -18.03
CA PHE A 224 8.94 -0.13 -16.65
C PHE A 224 7.56 -0.76 -16.49
N TYR A 225 6.97 -1.24 -17.58
CA TYR A 225 5.77 -2.06 -17.57
C TYR A 225 6.13 -3.55 -17.72
N ALA A 226 5.30 -4.41 -17.12
CA ALA A 226 5.33 -5.85 -17.35
C ALA A 226 4.95 -6.17 -18.81
N PRO A 227 5.14 -7.42 -19.29
CA PRO A 227 4.82 -7.80 -20.67
C PRO A 227 3.37 -7.53 -21.10
N ASP A 228 2.44 -7.42 -20.18
CA ASP A 228 1.03 -7.08 -20.45
C ASP A 228 0.81 -5.59 -20.77
N MET A 229 1.83 -4.75 -20.56
CA MET A 229 1.78 -3.28 -20.74
C MET A 229 0.75 -2.56 -19.86
N LEU A 230 0.33 -3.22 -18.77
CA LEU A 230 -0.67 -2.69 -17.83
C LEU A 230 -0.11 -2.56 -16.42
N HIS A 231 0.58 -3.59 -15.93
CA HIS A 231 1.19 -3.62 -14.61
C HIS A 231 2.60 -3.05 -14.63
N PRO A 232 3.05 -2.39 -13.54
CA PRO A 232 4.46 -2.05 -13.39
C PRO A 232 5.32 -3.32 -13.43
N SER A 233 6.51 -3.22 -14.03
CA SER A 233 7.51 -4.29 -13.97
C SER A 233 8.07 -4.45 -12.55
N GLY A 234 8.72 -5.58 -12.26
CA GLY A 234 9.41 -5.76 -10.98
C GLY A 234 10.41 -4.63 -10.70
N GLN A 235 11.18 -4.21 -11.73
CA GLN A 235 12.11 -3.09 -11.60
C GLN A 235 11.42 -1.77 -11.24
N ALA A 236 10.23 -1.51 -11.78
CA ALA A 236 9.45 -0.33 -11.43
C ALA A 236 8.92 -0.40 -9.99
N VAL A 237 8.47 -1.58 -9.55
CA VAL A 237 8.04 -1.80 -8.16
C VAL A 237 9.21 -1.61 -7.20
N ASP A 238 10.39 -2.13 -7.52
CA ASP A 238 11.60 -1.93 -6.71
C ASP A 238 11.97 -0.45 -6.61
N TYR A 239 11.92 0.28 -7.72
CA TYR A 239 12.18 1.71 -7.70
C TYR A 239 11.17 2.50 -6.87
N ILE A 240 9.86 2.22 -7.02
CA ILE A 240 8.81 2.84 -6.20
C ILE A 240 9.02 2.51 -4.72
N TRP A 241 9.44 1.28 -4.41
CA TRP A 241 9.80 0.87 -3.06
C TRP A 241 10.95 1.71 -2.49
N GLU A 242 12.05 1.90 -3.25
CA GLU A 242 13.17 2.75 -2.82
C GLU A 242 12.72 4.17 -2.50
N ARG A 243 11.87 4.76 -3.37
CA ARG A 243 11.30 6.09 -3.16
C ARG A 243 10.44 6.16 -1.88
N LEU A 244 9.68 5.09 -1.60
CA LEU A 244 8.88 4.96 -0.38
C LEU A 244 9.77 4.86 0.86
N VAL A 245 10.80 4.02 0.83
CA VAL A 245 11.78 3.86 1.93
C VAL A 245 12.45 5.20 2.21
N ASP A 246 12.90 5.92 1.18
CA ASP A 246 13.60 7.18 1.34
C ASP A 246 12.75 8.25 2.03
N SER A 247 11.44 8.28 1.72
CA SER A 247 10.54 9.35 2.14
C SER A 247 9.76 9.02 3.42
N TYR A 248 9.43 7.75 3.67
CA TYR A 248 8.51 7.34 4.72
C TYR A 248 9.16 6.59 5.88
N PHE A 249 10.36 6.01 5.72
CA PHE A 249 10.98 5.19 6.76
C PHE A 249 11.78 6.04 7.74
N SER A 250 11.77 5.63 9.01
CA SER A 250 12.68 6.15 10.03
C SER A 250 14.13 5.72 9.74
N ALA A 251 15.09 6.37 10.40
CA ALA A 251 16.47 5.96 10.33
C ALA A 251 16.67 4.53 10.88
N GLU A 252 15.93 4.18 11.93
CA GLU A 252 15.90 2.87 12.55
C GLU A 252 15.36 1.81 11.59
N ALA A 253 14.28 2.12 10.85
CA ALA A 253 13.72 1.19 9.86
C ALA A 253 14.66 0.99 8.66
N LYS A 254 15.37 2.04 8.22
CA LYS A 254 16.42 1.91 7.20
C LYS A 254 17.58 1.05 7.70
N GLY A 255 18.02 1.25 8.95
CA GLY A 255 19.03 0.42 9.60
C GLY A 255 18.60 -1.05 9.70
N PHE A 256 17.33 -1.31 10.05
CA PHE A 256 16.77 -2.66 10.03
C PHE A 256 16.86 -3.31 8.63
N LEU A 257 16.51 -2.59 7.57
CA LEU A 257 16.62 -3.11 6.20
C LEU A 257 18.06 -3.47 5.83
N ASP A 258 19.04 -2.69 6.27
CA ASP A 258 20.46 -2.97 6.04
C ASP A 258 20.94 -4.20 6.80
N GLU A 259 20.47 -4.41 8.03
CA GLU A 259 20.77 -5.60 8.82
C GLU A 259 20.05 -6.85 8.28
N TRP A 260 18.81 -6.68 7.79
CA TRP A 260 18.00 -7.77 7.24
C TRP A 260 18.49 -8.26 5.87
N ARG A 261 18.95 -7.37 5.01
CA ARG A 261 19.37 -7.68 3.63
C ARG A 261 20.31 -8.89 3.52
N PRO A 262 21.42 -9.00 4.26
CA PRO A 262 22.32 -10.15 4.17
C PRO A 262 21.67 -11.45 4.67
N VAL A 263 20.77 -11.37 5.65
CA VAL A 263 20.02 -12.54 6.14
C VAL A 263 19.03 -12.99 5.08
N LYS A 264 18.24 -12.07 4.52
CA LYS A 264 17.30 -12.34 3.41
C LYS A 264 18.01 -13.02 2.23
N GLN A 265 19.18 -12.51 1.81
CA GLN A 265 19.94 -13.07 0.72
C GLN A 265 20.44 -14.50 1.06
N ALA A 266 20.89 -14.71 2.28
CA ALA A 266 21.33 -16.04 2.74
C ALA A 266 20.16 -17.05 2.79
N LEU A 267 18.98 -16.61 3.22
CA LEU A 267 17.76 -17.43 3.25
C LEU A 267 17.27 -17.82 1.84
N GLY A 268 17.46 -16.95 0.85
CA GLY A 268 17.12 -17.20 -0.55
C GLY A 268 18.18 -18.00 -1.32
N HIS A 269 19.32 -18.34 -0.70
CA HIS A 269 20.39 -19.07 -1.37
C HIS A 269 20.06 -20.55 -1.58
N THR A 270 20.13 -21.02 -2.83
CA THR A 270 19.96 -22.42 -3.19
C THR A 270 21.36 -23.03 -3.43
N PRO A 271 21.82 -24.00 -2.60
CA PRO A 271 23.16 -24.57 -2.74
C PRO A 271 23.19 -25.57 -3.87
N PHE A 272 24.37 -25.72 -4.50
CA PHE A 272 24.66 -26.84 -5.40
C PHE A 272 24.92 -28.16 -4.62
N HIS A 273 25.47 -28.06 -3.42
CA HIS A 273 25.80 -29.20 -2.55
C HIS A 273 25.24 -28.95 -1.13
N PRO A 274 23.96 -29.32 -0.87
CA PRO A 274 23.29 -29.02 0.40
C PRO A 274 23.96 -29.72 1.62
N ASP A 275 24.61 -30.86 1.42
CA ASP A 275 25.24 -31.65 2.48
C ASP A 275 26.70 -31.28 2.71
N SER A 276 27.24 -30.27 2.04
CA SER A 276 28.63 -29.88 2.21
C SER A 276 28.89 -29.25 3.58
N PRO A 277 30.04 -29.50 4.21
CA PRO A 277 30.40 -28.88 5.51
C PRO A 277 30.42 -27.36 5.45
N GLU A 278 30.72 -26.78 4.27
CA GLU A 278 30.73 -25.35 4.01
C GLU A 278 29.32 -24.79 4.08
N TYR A 279 28.34 -25.46 3.46
CA TYR A 279 26.96 -25.02 3.47
C TYR A 279 26.31 -25.18 4.85
N ILE A 280 26.59 -26.23 5.57
CA ILE A 280 26.13 -26.42 6.95
C ILE A 280 26.63 -25.26 7.83
N ARG A 281 27.93 -24.92 7.76
CA ARG A 281 28.46 -23.74 8.49
C ARG A 281 27.83 -22.43 8.07
N PHE A 282 27.54 -22.25 6.78
CA PHE A 282 26.83 -21.07 6.26
C PHE A 282 25.39 -20.96 6.85
N LEU A 283 24.67 -22.09 6.92
CA LEU A 283 23.35 -22.14 7.54
C LEU A 283 23.40 -21.81 9.03
N ASP A 284 24.33 -22.34 9.77
CA ASP A 284 24.51 -22.10 11.22
C ASP A 284 24.81 -20.62 11.49
N ASN A 285 25.65 -20.00 10.67
CA ASN A 285 25.92 -18.57 10.74
C ASN A 285 24.69 -17.75 10.42
N THR A 286 23.91 -18.16 9.40
CA THR A 286 22.66 -17.48 9.02
C THR A 286 21.62 -17.57 10.12
N ARG A 287 21.45 -18.76 10.73
CA ARG A 287 20.57 -18.97 11.89
C ARG A 287 20.95 -18.10 13.08
N SER A 288 22.27 -18.00 13.36
CA SER A 288 22.75 -17.17 14.47
C SER A 288 22.46 -15.69 14.24
N ARG A 289 22.67 -15.18 13.02
CA ARG A 289 22.33 -13.80 12.64
C ARG A 289 20.83 -13.56 12.73
N LEU A 290 20.00 -14.49 12.25
CA LEU A 290 18.56 -14.41 12.31
C LEU A 290 18.05 -14.34 13.76
N ARG A 291 18.60 -15.17 14.66
CA ARG A 291 18.24 -15.11 16.09
C ARG A 291 18.56 -13.75 16.71
N ALA A 292 19.74 -13.21 16.42
CA ALA A 292 20.12 -11.88 16.90
C ALA A 292 19.16 -10.78 16.38
N LEU A 293 18.72 -10.87 15.12
CA LEU A 293 17.71 -9.96 14.57
C LEU A 293 16.34 -10.14 15.23
N GLN A 294 15.92 -11.38 15.51
CA GLN A 294 14.65 -11.64 16.20
C GLN A 294 14.66 -11.15 17.65
N GLU A 295 15.78 -11.22 18.32
CA GLU A 295 15.96 -10.63 19.67
C GLU A 295 15.85 -9.10 19.62
N LYS A 296 16.45 -8.47 18.61
CA LYS A 296 16.42 -7.01 18.42
C LYS A 296 15.08 -6.52 17.89
N TYR A 297 14.45 -7.27 16.99
CA TYR A 297 13.19 -6.97 16.34
C TYR A 297 12.17 -8.10 16.52
N PRO A 298 11.51 -8.20 17.68
CA PRO A 298 10.66 -9.36 18.03
C PRO A 298 9.44 -9.56 17.12
N LYS A 299 9.05 -8.51 16.37
CA LYS A 299 7.90 -8.54 15.45
C LYS A 299 8.31 -8.88 14.01
N ILE A 300 9.58 -9.19 13.76
CA ILE A 300 10.04 -9.52 12.40
C ILE A 300 9.23 -10.70 11.86
N MET A 301 8.70 -10.55 10.66
CA MET A 301 8.00 -11.62 9.96
C MET A 301 8.96 -12.35 9.03
N LEU A 302 9.08 -13.66 9.19
CA LEU A 302 9.94 -14.45 8.31
C LEU A 302 9.17 -14.77 7.02
N PRO A 303 9.71 -14.45 5.84
CA PRO A 303 9.04 -14.73 4.57
C PRO A 303 9.00 -16.22 4.20
N TYR A 304 9.77 -17.07 4.91
CA TYR A 304 9.91 -18.48 4.62
C TYR A 304 9.75 -19.30 5.90
N GLU A 305 8.66 -20.04 6.04
CA GLU A 305 8.43 -21.00 7.14
C GLU A 305 9.35 -22.23 7.08
N LYS A 306 10.04 -22.46 5.96
CA LYS A 306 10.78 -23.71 5.66
C LYS A 306 12.19 -23.86 6.29
N LEU A 307 12.63 -22.98 7.16
CA LEU A 307 14.01 -22.98 7.66
C LEU A 307 14.19 -23.60 9.05
N PHE A 308 13.14 -24.12 9.65
CA PHE A 308 13.16 -24.66 11.01
C PHE A 308 12.76 -26.15 11.09
N ASP A 309 12.53 -26.80 9.93
CA ASP A 309 12.35 -28.26 9.85
C ASP A 309 13.68 -28.99 9.63
#